data_4fd66b7f5c5f5acbe9c6f883e8134afa
#
_entry.id   4fd66b7f5c5f5acbe9c6f883e8134afa
#
_cell.length_a   1.000
_cell.length_b   1.000
_cell.length_c   1.000
_cell.angle_alpha   90.00
_cell.angle_beta   90.00
_cell.angle_gamma   90.00
#
_symmetry.space_group_name_H-M   'P 1'
#
loop_
_entity.id
_entity.type
_entity.pdbx_description
1 polymer ?
#
loop_
_entity_poly.entity_id
_entity_poly.type
_entity_poly.pdbx_seq_one_letter_code
_entity_poly.pdbx_strand_id
1 'polypeptide(L)' 'MNVEKTSIYQEFLAMKEEIYKHKWYESERAGHDIGFQKAVIDWTLKFKSKWLKERRKTK' A
#
# COMPACT_ATOMS: atom_id res chain seq x y z
N MET A 1 14.89 -18.56 8.27
CA MET A 1 13.50 -18.84 8.30
C MET A 1 12.68 -17.67 8.81
N ASN A 2 12.97 -17.23 9.98
CA ASN A 2 12.21 -16.13 10.55
C ASN A 2 12.53 -14.81 9.93
N VAL A 3 13.74 -14.68 9.45
CA VAL A 3 14.17 -13.45 8.81
C VAL A 3 13.31 -13.19 7.57
N GLU A 4 13.09 -14.23 6.79
CA GLU A 4 12.29 -14.12 5.60
C GLU A 4 10.86 -13.74 5.95
N LYS A 5 10.31 -14.40 6.94
CA LYS A 5 8.96 -14.13 7.38
C LYS A 5 8.83 -12.71 7.90
N THR A 6 9.81 -12.28 8.66
CA THR A 6 9.80 -10.94 9.22
C THR A 6 9.83 -9.90 8.12
N SER A 7 10.63 -10.15 7.11
CA SER A 7 10.73 -9.24 5.97
C SER A 7 9.40 -9.08 5.26
N ILE A 8 8.75 -10.21 4.99
CA ILE A 8 7.46 -10.20 4.31
C ILE A 8 6.42 -9.48 5.15
N TYR A 9 6.44 -9.74 6.43
CA TYR A 9 5.50 -9.10 7.33
C TYR A 9 5.67 -7.59 7.35
N GLN A 10 6.91 -7.15 7.43
CA GLN A 10 7.19 -5.72 7.46
C GLN A 10 6.83 -5.05 6.15
N GLU A 11 7.05 -5.75 5.05
CA GLU A 11 6.67 -5.22 3.75
C GLU A 11 5.16 -5.07 3.67
N PHE A 12 4.45 -6.04 4.21
CA PHE A 12 3.00 -5.99 4.25
C PHE A 12 2.50 -4.81 5.06
N LEU A 13 3.12 -4.58 6.20
CA LEU A 13 2.73 -3.47 7.05
C LEU A 13 2.97 -2.13 6.37
N ALA A 14 4.09 -2.00 5.70
CA ALA A 14 4.41 -0.77 4.99
C ALA A 14 3.41 -0.54 3.86
N MET A 15 3.07 -1.59 3.15
CA MET A 15 2.10 -1.52 2.07
C MET A 15 0.74 -1.11 2.60
N LYS A 16 0.36 -1.70 3.72
CA LYS A 16 -0.92 -1.42 4.35
C LYS A 16 -1.03 0.05 4.72
N GLU A 17 0.05 0.59 5.24
CA GLU A 17 0.07 2.00 5.61
C GLU A 17 -0.14 2.89 4.41
N GLU A 18 0.51 2.55 3.30
CA GLU A 18 0.36 3.32 2.09
C GLU A 18 -1.07 3.26 1.57
N ILE A 19 -1.67 2.09 1.69
CA ILE A 19 -3.05 1.92 1.25
C ILE A 19 -4.00 2.75 2.10
N TYR A 20 -3.75 2.81 3.39
CA TYR A 20 -4.58 3.62 4.29
C TYR A 20 -4.48 5.10 3.94
N LYS A 21 -3.29 5.56 3.63
CA LYS A 21 -3.10 6.94 3.23
C LYS A 21 -3.84 7.23 1.93
N HIS A 22 -3.76 6.30 1.00
CA HIS A 22 -4.46 6.44 -0.26
C HIS A 22 -5.96 6.46 -0.06
N LYS A 23 -6.45 5.56 0.81
CA LYS A 23 -7.86 5.51 1.12
C LYS A 23 -8.35 6.84 1.68
N TRP A 24 -7.61 7.38 2.62
CA TRP A 24 -7.96 8.64 3.24
C TRP A 24 -7.99 9.77 2.21
N TYR A 25 -6.97 9.80 1.40
CA TYR A 25 -6.85 10.84 0.38
C TYR A 25 -8.00 10.78 -0.62
N GLU A 26 -8.28 9.59 -1.12
CA GLU A 26 -9.34 9.43 -2.09
C GLU A 26 -10.72 9.67 -1.49
N SER A 27 -10.88 9.30 -0.23
CA SER A 27 -12.14 9.52 0.46
C SER A 27 -12.41 11.02 0.59
N GLU A 28 -11.37 11.77 0.87
CA GLU A 28 -11.49 13.21 0.96
C GLU A 28 -11.93 13.81 -0.37
N ARG A 29 -11.32 13.34 -1.41
CA ARG A 29 -11.64 13.82 -2.75
C ARG A 29 -13.07 13.46 -3.17
N ALA A 30 -13.48 12.27 -2.79
CA ALA A 30 -14.81 11.78 -3.16
C ALA A 30 -15.92 12.37 -2.29
N GLY A 31 -15.53 12.87 -1.12
CA GLY A 31 -16.50 13.40 -0.20
C GLY A 31 -17.20 12.34 0.62
N HIS A 32 -16.70 11.13 0.60
CA HIS A 32 -17.24 10.04 1.40
C HIS A 32 -16.21 8.92 1.47
N ASP A 33 -16.41 8.03 2.43
CA ASP A 33 -15.48 6.90 2.63
C ASP A 33 -15.61 5.91 1.47
N ILE A 34 -14.51 5.72 0.75
CA ILE A 34 -14.52 4.81 -0.41
C ILE A 34 -14.36 3.35 -0.02
N GLY A 35 -13.96 3.10 1.23
CA GLY A 35 -13.77 1.75 1.70
C GLY A 35 -12.37 1.23 1.48
N PHE A 36 -11.93 0.36 2.38
CA PHE A 36 -10.57 -0.16 2.32
C PHE A 36 -10.36 -1.03 1.09
N GLN A 37 -11.35 -1.84 0.75
CA GLN A 37 -11.24 -2.76 -0.37
C GLN A 37 -10.98 -2.01 -1.68
N LYS A 38 -11.73 -0.96 -1.91
CA LYS A 38 -11.54 -0.16 -3.11
C LYS A 38 -10.18 0.51 -3.10
N ALA A 39 -9.74 0.96 -1.94
CA ALA A 39 -8.44 1.58 -1.83
C ALA A 39 -7.33 0.60 -2.15
N VAL A 40 -7.47 -0.65 -1.71
CA VAL A 40 -6.48 -1.68 -2.00
C VAL A 40 -6.38 -1.92 -3.49
N ILE A 41 -7.51 -2.09 -4.14
CA ILE A 41 -7.53 -2.34 -5.58
C ILE A 41 -6.93 -1.16 -6.32
N ASP A 42 -7.36 0.02 -5.97
CA ASP A 42 -6.91 1.24 -6.65
C ASP A 42 -5.41 1.43 -6.47
N TRP A 43 -4.93 1.28 -5.24
CA TRP A 43 -3.52 1.43 -4.95
C TRP A 43 -2.68 0.39 -5.67
N THR A 44 -3.17 -0.84 -5.69
CA THR A 44 -2.46 -1.93 -6.34
C THR A 44 -2.30 -1.68 -7.84
N LEU A 45 -3.36 -1.22 -8.46
CA LEU A 45 -3.33 -0.97 -9.89
C LEU A 45 -2.47 0.23 -10.27
N LYS A 46 -2.48 1.24 -9.43
CA LYS A 46 -1.82 2.50 -9.78
C LYS A 46 -0.41 2.66 -9.21
N PHE A 47 -0.19 2.20 -8.00
CA PHE A 47 1.04 2.53 -7.30
C PHE A 47 1.91 1.36 -6.89
N LYS A 48 1.36 0.17 -6.78
CA LYS A 48 2.12 -0.95 -6.25
C LYS A 48 3.39 -1.23 -7.05
N SER A 49 3.28 -1.23 -8.34
CA SER A 49 4.43 -1.50 -9.21
C SER A 49 5.55 -0.52 -8.97
N LYS A 50 5.19 0.75 -8.97
CA LYS A 50 6.16 1.81 -8.74
C LYS A 50 6.74 1.73 -7.34
N TRP A 51 5.89 1.44 -6.38
CA TRP A 51 6.31 1.34 -4.98
C TRP A 51 7.33 0.23 -4.80
N LEU A 52 7.08 -0.92 -5.41
CA LEU A 52 8.00 -2.05 -5.33
C LEU A 52 9.31 -1.74 -6.00
N LYS A 53 9.25 -1.06 -7.11
CA LYS A 53 10.44 -0.66 -7.85
C LYS A 53 11.32 0.25 -6.99
N GLU A 54 10.69 1.19 -6.33
CA GLU A 54 11.42 2.12 -5.49
C GLU A 54 12.09 1.40 -4.35
N ARG A 55 11.40 0.46 -3.75
CA ARG A 55 11.97 -0.30 -2.66
C ARG A 55 13.16 -1.12 -3.09
N ARG A 56 13.09 -1.69 -4.27
CA ARG A 56 14.20 -2.49 -4.79
C ARG A 56 15.42 -1.63 -5.07
N LYS A 57 15.18 -0.44 -5.52
CA LYS A 57 16.26 0.47 -5.84
C LYS A 57 17.09 0.82 -4.63
N THR A 58 16.45 0.93 -3.50
CA THR A 58 17.14 1.31 -2.29
C THR A 58 18.07 0.21 -1.76
N LYS A 59 17.98 -0.95 -2.33
CA LYS A 59 18.92 -1.99 -1.95
C LYS A 59 20.22 -1.83 -2.66
#